data_54653da54cd69ea63f87fe842f46a30e
#
_entry.id   54653da54cd69ea63f87fe842f46a30e
#
_cell.length_a   1.000
_cell.length_b   1.000
_cell.length_c   1.000
_cell.angle_alpha   90.00
_cell.angle_beta   90.00
_cell.angle_gamma   90.00
#
_symmetry.space_group_name_H-M   'P 1'
#
loop_
_entity.id
_entity.type
_entity.pdbx_description
1 polymer ?
#
loop_
_entity_poly.entity_id
_entity_poly.type
_entity_poly.pdbx_seq_one_letter_code
_entity_poly.pdbx_strand_id
1 'polypeptide(L)'
;MTDNLQNPPRETAVPVLRAGVFMLGAVASFTLMAVAGRQVSFELDTFEIMMFRSFVGLAVVMAFVLVQGRLHELPTRKTGTHLLRNIFHFTGQNLWFFAITMIPLAQVFALEFTTPLWVLILSPLMLGERMTRMRVIAAVLGFVGILIVARPTPETLNIGTAAAAACAIGFAGTYIFAKRLTRTESLACILFYMTVMQAVFGLICAGFDGDIALPSAQSLPWLVAIGICGLTAHFCITSALSLAPATLVSPIDFMRLPVIAIVGLLVYGEAVSIYVFVGAILIFGANYLNLWSETRKS
;
A
#
# COMPACT_ATOMS: atom_id res chain seq x y z
N MET A 1 -3.15 56.02 3.47
CA MET A 1 -2.18 54.92 3.30
C MET A 1 -2.97 53.67 3.51
N THR A 2 -3.36 53.07 2.42
CA THR A 2 -4.39 52.00 2.35
C THR A 2 -3.72 50.63 2.46
N ASP A 3 -4.27 49.87 3.39
CA ASP A 3 -3.94 48.45 3.66
C ASP A 3 -3.92 47.59 2.40
N ASN A 4 -2.74 47.07 2.07
CA ASN A 4 -2.60 45.94 1.18
C ASN A 4 -2.73 44.65 2.01
N LEU A 5 -3.97 44.27 2.30
CA LEU A 5 -4.28 42.88 2.69
C LEU A 5 -3.99 41.98 1.49
N GLN A 6 -2.79 41.45 1.44
CA GLN A 6 -2.44 40.40 0.48
C GLN A 6 -3.29 39.18 0.78
N ASN A 7 -4.31 38.96 -0.06
CA ASN A 7 -4.99 37.68 -0.12
C ASN A 7 -3.93 36.58 -0.34
N PRO A 8 -3.94 35.49 0.46
CA PRO A 8 -3.09 34.36 0.17
C PRO A 8 -3.38 33.86 -1.26
N PRO A 9 -2.36 33.43 -2.01
CA PRO A 9 -2.55 32.99 -3.38
C PRO A 9 -3.62 31.89 -3.39
N ARG A 10 -4.68 32.07 -4.19
CA ARG A 10 -5.68 31.05 -4.46
C ARG A 10 -4.95 29.84 -4.98
N GLU A 11 -4.90 28.74 -4.20
CA GLU A 11 -4.46 27.44 -4.68
C GLU A 11 -5.27 27.15 -5.96
N THR A 12 -4.57 27.09 -7.08
CA THR A 12 -5.22 26.91 -8.37
C THR A 12 -5.91 25.54 -8.35
N ALA A 13 -7.19 25.48 -8.64
CA ALA A 13 -8.00 24.25 -8.63
C ALA A 13 -7.45 23.12 -9.53
N VAL A 14 -6.62 23.50 -10.50
CA VAL A 14 -6.00 22.58 -11.48
C VAL A 14 -5.06 21.53 -10.85
N PRO A 15 -4.15 21.85 -9.91
CA PRO A 15 -3.32 20.84 -9.27
C PRO A 15 -4.12 19.85 -8.44
N VAL A 16 -5.16 20.30 -7.73
CA VAL A 16 -6.02 19.44 -6.89
C VAL A 16 -6.79 18.44 -7.76
N LEU A 17 -7.35 18.89 -8.89
CA LEU A 17 -8.04 18.02 -9.83
C LEU A 17 -7.09 16.96 -10.41
N ARG A 18 -5.88 17.35 -10.79
CA ARG A 18 -4.85 16.40 -11.29
C ARG A 18 -4.46 15.39 -10.21
N ALA A 19 -4.28 15.81 -8.96
CA ALA A 19 -4.02 14.91 -7.85
C ALA A 19 -5.16 13.90 -7.67
N GLY A 20 -6.43 14.35 -7.79
CA GLY A 20 -7.61 13.48 -7.78
C GLY A 20 -7.59 12.42 -8.89
N VAL A 21 -7.25 12.81 -10.13
CA VAL A 21 -7.11 11.88 -11.27
C VAL A 21 -6.03 10.83 -11.01
N PHE A 22 -4.86 11.23 -10.51
CA PHE A 22 -3.83 10.27 -10.11
C PHE A 22 -4.32 9.31 -9.02
N MET A 23 -5.06 9.80 -8.02
CA MET A 23 -5.59 8.94 -6.97
C MET A 23 -6.63 7.94 -7.49
N LEU A 24 -7.48 8.33 -8.45
CA LEU A 24 -8.38 7.39 -9.13
C LEU A 24 -7.58 6.31 -9.90
N GLY A 25 -6.47 6.69 -10.51
CA GLY A 25 -5.54 5.74 -11.13
C GLY A 25 -4.94 4.74 -10.11
N ALA A 26 -4.58 5.22 -8.92
CA ALA A 26 -4.10 4.34 -7.83
C ALA A 26 -5.20 3.39 -7.34
N VAL A 27 -6.42 3.91 -7.12
CA VAL A 27 -7.60 3.10 -6.72
C VAL A 27 -7.87 2.00 -7.73
N ALA A 28 -7.93 2.33 -9.03
CA ALA A 28 -8.14 1.36 -10.09
C ALA A 28 -7.03 0.32 -10.15
N SER A 29 -5.76 0.75 -10.04
CA SER A 29 -4.59 -0.14 -10.09
C SER A 29 -4.58 -1.13 -8.92
N PHE A 30 -4.79 -0.69 -7.68
CA PHE A 30 -4.85 -1.61 -6.54
C PHE A 30 -6.05 -2.54 -6.58
N THR A 31 -7.21 -2.06 -7.06
CA THR A 31 -8.39 -2.89 -7.25
C THR A 31 -8.12 -3.99 -8.28
N LEU A 32 -7.56 -3.63 -9.45
CA LEU A 32 -7.21 -4.60 -10.48
C LEU A 32 -6.12 -5.58 -9.98
N MET A 33 -5.14 -5.09 -9.22
CA MET A 33 -4.11 -5.95 -8.62
C MET A 33 -4.71 -6.99 -7.66
N ALA A 34 -5.74 -6.63 -6.88
CA ALA A 34 -6.42 -7.57 -5.99
C ALA A 34 -7.18 -8.64 -6.77
N VAL A 35 -7.91 -8.24 -7.82
CA VAL A 35 -8.63 -9.18 -8.72
C VAL A 35 -7.64 -10.09 -9.41
N ALA A 36 -6.60 -9.53 -10.02
CA ALA A 36 -5.58 -10.30 -10.72
C ALA A 36 -4.85 -11.27 -9.79
N GLY A 37 -4.52 -10.83 -8.57
CA GLY A 37 -3.90 -11.66 -7.54
C GLY A 37 -4.76 -12.87 -7.17
N ARG A 38 -6.07 -12.66 -6.98
CA ARG A 38 -6.99 -13.76 -6.69
C ARG A 38 -7.15 -14.73 -7.86
N GLN A 39 -7.14 -14.24 -9.11
CA GLN A 39 -7.19 -15.11 -10.29
C GLN A 39 -5.95 -15.99 -10.42
N VAL A 40 -4.77 -15.45 -10.17
CA VAL A 40 -3.51 -16.20 -10.29
C VAL A 40 -3.31 -17.16 -9.13
N SER A 41 -3.87 -16.87 -7.95
CA SER A 41 -3.72 -17.71 -6.74
C SER A 41 -4.39 -19.09 -6.84
N PHE A 42 -5.15 -19.38 -7.90
CA PHE A 42 -5.63 -20.73 -8.19
C PHE A 42 -4.54 -21.65 -8.79
N GLU A 43 -3.45 -21.06 -9.29
CA GLU A 43 -2.37 -21.78 -9.98
C GLU A 43 -1.03 -21.59 -9.28
N LEU A 44 -0.76 -20.39 -8.78
CA LEU A 44 0.51 -19.98 -8.19
C LEU A 44 0.35 -19.64 -6.71
N ASP A 45 1.36 -19.96 -5.92
CA ASP A 45 1.44 -19.52 -4.54
C ASP A 45 1.83 -18.03 -4.42
N THR A 46 1.82 -17.49 -3.21
CA THR A 46 2.10 -16.06 -2.99
C THR A 46 3.55 -15.70 -3.28
N PHE A 47 4.50 -16.62 -3.08
CA PHE A 47 5.92 -16.39 -3.34
C PHE A 47 6.22 -16.38 -4.83
N GLU A 48 5.59 -17.27 -5.59
CA GLU A 48 5.66 -17.33 -7.05
C GLU A 48 5.05 -16.07 -7.67
N ILE A 49 3.86 -15.65 -7.20
CA ILE A 49 3.24 -14.38 -7.61
C ILE A 49 4.20 -13.21 -7.36
N MET A 50 4.81 -13.15 -6.17
CA MET A 50 5.77 -12.10 -5.82
C MET A 50 7.03 -12.14 -6.69
N MET A 51 7.52 -13.32 -7.02
CA MET A 51 8.66 -13.52 -7.90
C MET A 51 8.37 -13.01 -9.32
N PHE A 52 7.34 -13.54 -9.96
CA PHE A 52 7.01 -13.20 -11.36
C PHE A 52 6.63 -11.72 -11.52
N ARG A 53 5.78 -11.17 -10.63
CA ARG A 53 5.46 -9.73 -10.66
C ARG A 53 6.70 -8.85 -10.52
N SER A 54 7.70 -9.30 -9.74
CA SER A 54 8.93 -8.55 -9.51
C SER A 54 9.83 -8.58 -10.75
N PHE A 55 9.87 -9.66 -11.51
CA PHE A 55 10.55 -9.71 -12.80
C PHE A 55 9.88 -8.74 -13.80
N VAL A 56 8.56 -8.70 -13.86
CA VAL A 56 7.84 -7.71 -14.68
C VAL A 56 8.19 -6.29 -14.23
N GLY A 57 8.12 -6.02 -12.93
CA GLY A 57 8.48 -4.73 -12.35
C GLY A 57 9.92 -4.33 -12.65
N LEU A 58 10.87 -5.27 -12.52
CA LEU A 58 12.28 -5.05 -12.83
C LEU A 58 12.48 -4.70 -14.30
N ALA A 59 11.84 -5.43 -15.21
CA ALA A 59 11.91 -5.16 -16.64
C ALA A 59 11.40 -3.74 -16.97
N VAL A 60 10.27 -3.32 -16.38
CA VAL A 60 9.70 -1.98 -16.58
C VAL A 60 10.61 -0.89 -16.01
N VAL A 61 11.11 -1.07 -14.77
CA VAL A 61 12.00 -0.08 -14.12
C VAL A 61 13.32 0.03 -14.90
N MET A 62 13.90 -1.10 -15.33
CA MET A 62 15.13 -1.08 -16.13
C MET A 62 14.93 -0.41 -17.48
N ALA A 63 13.84 -0.72 -18.19
CA ALA A 63 13.50 -0.05 -19.44
C ALA A 63 13.38 1.47 -19.24
N PHE A 64 12.68 1.92 -18.20
CA PHE A 64 12.56 3.34 -17.87
C PHE A 64 13.91 3.99 -17.57
N VAL A 65 14.74 3.37 -16.73
CA VAL A 65 16.06 3.90 -16.35
C VAL A 65 17.00 4.00 -17.55
N LEU A 66 16.99 2.97 -18.43
CA LEU A 66 17.82 2.95 -19.65
C LEU A 66 17.36 4.02 -20.65
N VAL A 67 16.07 4.11 -20.94
CA VAL A 67 15.53 5.11 -21.90
C VAL A 67 15.78 6.54 -21.41
N GLN A 68 15.71 6.78 -20.11
CA GLN A 68 15.93 8.10 -19.51
C GLN A 68 17.41 8.41 -19.24
N GLY A 69 18.33 7.47 -19.47
CA GLY A 69 19.77 7.65 -19.19
C GLY A 69 20.10 7.82 -17.70
N ARG A 70 19.25 7.29 -16.79
CA ARG A 70 19.32 7.52 -15.33
C ARG A 70 20.08 6.41 -14.57
N LEU A 71 20.89 5.61 -15.24
CA LEU A 71 21.69 4.55 -14.60
C LEU A 71 22.60 5.07 -13.47
N HIS A 72 23.04 6.31 -13.56
CA HIS A 72 23.88 6.95 -12.55
C HIS A 72 23.16 7.19 -11.21
N GLU A 73 21.83 7.08 -11.16
CA GLU A 73 21.03 7.22 -9.95
C GLU A 73 20.90 5.90 -9.16
N LEU A 74 21.27 4.75 -9.74
CA LEU A 74 21.08 3.44 -9.10
C LEU A 74 22.08 3.12 -7.97
N PRO A 75 23.35 3.57 -7.99
CA PRO A 75 24.28 3.27 -6.91
C PRO A 75 23.82 3.84 -5.58
N THR A 76 23.80 3.02 -4.53
CA THR A 76 23.40 3.43 -3.18
C THR A 76 24.44 3.00 -2.13
N ARG A 77 24.55 3.80 -1.06
CA ARG A 77 25.27 3.43 0.17
C ARG A 77 24.29 2.99 1.28
N LYS A 78 22.98 2.94 1.00
CA LYS A 78 21.90 2.65 1.97
C LYS A 78 21.33 1.25 1.81
N THR A 79 22.13 0.28 1.32
CA THR A 79 21.71 -1.09 1.03
C THR A 79 20.97 -1.74 2.21
N GLY A 80 21.45 -1.56 3.46
CA GLY A 80 20.76 -2.09 4.65
C GLY A 80 19.37 -1.49 4.87
N THR A 81 19.18 -0.19 4.56
CA THR A 81 17.85 0.44 4.66
C THR A 81 16.90 -0.07 3.56
N HIS A 82 17.42 -0.27 2.34
CA HIS A 82 16.67 -0.90 1.26
C HIS A 82 16.29 -2.35 1.63
N LEU A 83 17.22 -3.11 2.23
CA LEU A 83 16.97 -4.48 2.66
C LEU A 83 15.84 -4.55 3.69
N LEU A 84 15.92 -3.76 4.76
CA LEU A 84 14.87 -3.73 5.80
C LEU A 84 13.52 -3.32 5.22
N ARG A 85 13.48 -2.25 4.38
CA ARG A 85 12.26 -1.86 3.69
C ARG A 85 11.67 -3.03 2.89
N ASN A 86 12.52 -3.76 2.17
CA ASN A 86 12.07 -4.83 1.29
C ASN A 86 11.67 -6.10 2.03
N ILE A 87 12.26 -6.39 3.19
CA ILE A 87 11.79 -7.47 4.08
C ILE A 87 10.36 -7.15 4.56
N PHE A 88 10.12 -5.94 5.08
CA PHE A 88 8.78 -5.52 5.49
C PHE A 88 7.78 -5.55 4.34
N HIS A 89 8.18 -5.07 3.17
CA HIS A 89 7.33 -5.06 1.99
C HIS A 89 7.00 -6.46 1.49
N PHE A 90 7.99 -7.34 1.39
CA PHE A 90 7.80 -8.72 0.94
C PHE A 90 6.87 -9.48 1.89
N THR A 91 7.12 -9.39 3.19
CA THR A 91 6.25 -10.01 4.20
C THR A 91 4.83 -9.46 4.12
N GLY A 92 4.67 -8.13 4.09
CA GLY A 92 3.35 -7.50 4.00
C GLY A 92 2.59 -7.90 2.74
N GLN A 93 3.26 -7.94 1.58
CA GLN A 93 2.63 -8.32 0.31
C GLN A 93 2.24 -9.80 0.25
N ASN A 94 3.08 -10.71 0.75
CA ASN A 94 2.74 -12.13 0.79
C ASN A 94 1.53 -12.37 1.70
N LEU A 95 1.51 -11.77 2.89
CA LEU A 95 0.36 -11.83 3.79
C LEU A 95 -0.90 -11.25 3.16
N TRP A 96 -0.77 -10.17 2.40
CA TRP A 96 -1.88 -9.54 1.69
C TRP A 96 -2.41 -10.43 0.55
N PHE A 97 -1.52 -10.99 -0.30
CA PHE A 97 -1.93 -11.93 -1.35
C PHE A 97 -2.56 -13.19 -0.75
N PHE A 98 -2.03 -13.70 0.34
CA PHE A 98 -2.66 -14.81 1.06
C PHE A 98 -4.04 -14.44 1.59
N ALA A 99 -4.19 -13.27 2.22
CA ALA A 99 -5.47 -12.83 2.79
C ALA A 99 -6.57 -12.68 1.73
N ILE A 100 -6.26 -12.14 0.54
CA ILE A 100 -7.27 -11.97 -0.53
C ILE A 100 -7.82 -13.29 -1.06
N THR A 101 -7.17 -14.43 -0.80
CA THR A 101 -7.68 -15.76 -1.14
C THR A 101 -8.54 -16.35 -0.04
N MET A 102 -8.40 -15.89 1.21
CA MET A 102 -8.98 -16.52 2.39
C MET A 102 -10.22 -15.81 2.93
N ILE A 103 -10.32 -14.50 2.73
CA ILE A 103 -11.41 -13.66 3.26
C ILE A 103 -11.92 -12.68 2.20
N PRO A 104 -13.14 -12.10 2.39
CA PRO A 104 -13.69 -11.11 1.46
C PRO A 104 -12.76 -9.92 1.21
N LEU A 105 -12.68 -9.48 -0.05
CA LEU A 105 -11.79 -8.38 -0.46
C LEU A 105 -12.02 -7.11 0.36
N ALA A 106 -13.28 -6.74 0.62
CA ALA A 106 -13.61 -5.56 1.42
C ALA A 106 -13.04 -5.64 2.84
N GLN A 107 -12.99 -6.84 3.44
CA GLN A 107 -12.42 -7.06 4.77
C GLN A 107 -10.89 -6.93 4.75
N VAL A 108 -10.23 -7.48 3.72
CA VAL A 108 -8.77 -7.32 3.55
C VAL A 108 -8.39 -5.84 3.48
N PHE A 109 -9.04 -5.07 2.61
CA PHE A 109 -8.76 -3.65 2.44
C PHE A 109 -9.06 -2.83 3.70
N ALA A 110 -10.16 -3.14 4.40
CA ALA A 110 -10.46 -2.45 5.67
C ALA A 110 -9.37 -2.68 6.72
N LEU A 111 -8.82 -3.90 6.81
CA LEU A 111 -7.71 -4.21 7.72
C LEU A 111 -6.39 -3.59 7.25
N GLU A 112 -6.10 -3.60 5.94
CA GLU A 112 -4.94 -2.91 5.35
C GLU A 112 -4.92 -1.41 5.69
N PHE A 113 -6.08 -0.75 5.70
CA PHE A 113 -6.21 0.68 6.03
C PHE A 113 -5.86 1.02 7.48
N THR A 114 -5.55 0.03 8.31
CA THR A 114 -4.93 0.25 9.62
C THR A 114 -3.44 0.57 9.54
N THR A 115 -2.81 0.44 8.38
CA THR A 115 -1.37 0.74 8.17
C THR A 115 -0.93 2.09 8.78
N PRO A 116 -1.64 3.22 8.60
CA PRO A 116 -1.23 4.49 9.22
C PRO A 116 -1.23 4.45 10.76
N LEU A 117 -2.09 3.64 11.39
CA LEU A 117 -2.10 3.47 12.84
C LEU A 117 -0.85 2.72 13.32
N TRP A 118 -0.44 1.71 12.57
CA TRP A 118 0.81 1.00 12.83
C TRP A 118 2.03 1.88 12.61
N VAL A 119 2.02 2.74 11.56
CA VAL A 119 3.07 3.76 11.37
C VAL A 119 3.16 4.66 12.59
N LEU A 120 2.03 5.09 13.13
CA LEU A 120 1.95 5.95 14.30
C LEU A 120 2.54 5.29 15.57
N ILE A 121 2.30 3.99 15.74
CA ILE A 121 2.81 3.20 16.88
C ILE A 121 4.30 2.89 16.70
N LEU A 122 4.74 2.56 15.50
CA LEU A 122 6.12 2.16 15.22
C LEU A 122 7.08 3.34 15.07
N SER A 123 6.59 4.54 14.69
CA SER A 123 7.43 5.72 14.50
C SER A 123 8.24 6.12 15.74
N PRO A 124 7.71 6.10 16.97
CA PRO A 124 8.49 6.35 18.16
C PRO A 124 9.66 5.36 18.35
N LEU A 125 9.41 4.09 18.08
CA LEU A 125 10.40 3.02 18.23
C LEU A 125 11.48 3.06 17.16
N MET A 126 11.09 3.37 15.91
CA MET A 126 11.97 3.26 14.74
C MET A 126 12.59 4.59 14.31
N LEU A 127 11.95 5.72 14.60
CA LEU A 127 12.39 7.06 14.22
C LEU A 127 12.72 7.96 15.43
N GLY A 128 12.46 7.48 16.66
CA GLY A 128 12.64 8.27 17.89
C GLY A 128 11.64 9.42 18.03
N GLU A 129 10.51 9.36 17.34
CA GLU A 129 9.46 10.38 17.43
C GLU A 129 8.72 10.30 18.78
N ARG A 130 8.21 11.44 19.27
CA ARG A 130 7.48 11.45 20.55
C ARG A 130 6.02 11.04 20.35
N MET A 131 5.52 10.14 21.21
CA MET A 131 4.11 9.79 21.27
C MET A 131 3.32 10.94 21.88
N THR A 132 2.37 11.50 21.16
CA THR A 132 1.48 12.55 21.65
C THR A 132 0.16 11.96 22.13
N ARG A 133 -0.59 12.68 23.00
CA ARG A 133 -1.91 12.23 23.47
C ARG A 133 -2.87 11.98 22.30
N MET A 134 -2.85 12.83 21.25
CA MET A 134 -3.70 12.67 20.10
C MET A 134 -3.34 11.41 19.29
N ARG A 135 -2.06 11.08 19.20
CA ARG A 135 -1.58 9.82 18.60
C ARG A 135 -2.12 8.61 19.34
N VAL A 136 -2.12 8.64 20.69
CA VAL A 136 -2.68 7.54 21.48
C VAL A 136 -4.19 7.40 21.25
N ILE A 137 -4.94 8.51 21.27
CA ILE A 137 -6.39 8.51 21.00
C ILE A 137 -6.69 7.93 19.61
N ALA A 138 -5.97 8.39 18.59
CA ALA A 138 -6.13 7.88 17.23
C ALA A 138 -5.82 6.37 17.13
N ALA A 139 -4.76 5.90 17.80
CA ALA A 139 -4.43 4.48 17.86
C ALA A 139 -5.57 3.66 18.50
N VAL A 140 -6.08 4.08 19.64
CA VAL A 140 -7.19 3.39 20.34
C VAL A 140 -8.44 3.34 19.46
N LEU A 141 -8.85 4.46 18.87
CA LEU A 141 -10.02 4.51 17.99
C LEU A 141 -9.84 3.59 16.76
N GLY A 142 -8.64 3.58 16.17
CA GLY A 142 -8.33 2.71 15.06
C GLY A 142 -8.39 1.23 15.42
N PHE A 143 -7.87 0.84 16.59
CA PHE A 143 -7.99 -0.54 17.08
C PHE A 143 -9.42 -0.96 17.35
N VAL A 144 -10.28 -0.07 17.88
CA VAL A 144 -11.72 -0.34 17.98
C VAL A 144 -12.32 -0.59 16.58
N GLY A 145 -11.92 0.20 15.59
CA GLY A 145 -12.32 -0.02 14.19
C GLY A 145 -11.89 -1.39 13.66
N ILE A 146 -10.65 -1.84 13.95
CA ILE A 146 -10.18 -3.19 13.59
C ILE A 146 -11.08 -4.27 14.21
N LEU A 147 -11.41 -4.16 15.48
CA LEU A 147 -12.27 -5.14 16.17
C LEU A 147 -13.68 -5.19 15.57
N ILE A 148 -14.21 -4.05 15.13
CA ILE A 148 -15.52 -4.00 14.45
C ILE A 148 -15.45 -4.69 13.09
N VAL A 149 -14.40 -4.49 12.30
CA VAL A 149 -14.21 -5.17 11.00
C VAL A 149 -13.97 -6.66 11.18
N ALA A 150 -13.03 -7.01 12.05
CA ALA A 150 -12.61 -8.40 12.25
C ALA A 150 -13.70 -9.24 12.92
N ARG A 151 -14.56 -8.62 13.76
CA ARG A 151 -15.63 -9.31 14.53
C ARG A 151 -15.09 -10.59 15.15
N PRO A 152 -14.16 -10.51 16.12
CA PRO A 152 -13.44 -11.67 16.60
C PRO A 152 -14.38 -12.69 17.29
N THR A 153 -14.88 -13.62 16.51
CA THR A 153 -15.60 -14.83 16.96
C THR A 153 -14.74 -16.03 16.60
N PRO A 154 -14.96 -17.21 17.20
CA PRO A 154 -14.22 -18.41 16.81
C PRO A 154 -14.31 -18.73 15.32
N GLU A 155 -15.38 -18.30 14.63
CA GLU A 155 -15.61 -18.53 13.21
C GLU A 155 -14.91 -17.50 12.31
N THR A 156 -14.77 -16.26 12.77
CA THR A 156 -14.17 -15.15 11.98
C THR A 156 -12.69 -14.95 12.25
N LEU A 157 -12.18 -15.43 13.39
CA LEU A 157 -10.75 -15.47 13.71
C LEU A 157 -10.09 -16.64 12.96
N ASN A 158 -9.88 -16.45 11.67
CA ASN A 158 -9.13 -17.38 10.82
C ASN A 158 -7.77 -16.80 10.44
N ILE A 159 -6.94 -17.66 9.86
CA ILE A 159 -5.58 -17.29 9.46
C ILE A 159 -5.56 -16.18 8.40
N GLY A 160 -6.60 -16.08 7.54
CA GLY A 160 -6.74 -15.01 6.54
C GLY A 160 -6.95 -13.64 7.19
N THR A 161 -7.81 -13.55 8.23
CA THR A 161 -8.01 -12.32 8.99
C THR A 161 -6.75 -11.91 9.74
N ALA A 162 -6.03 -12.88 10.33
CA ALA A 162 -4.75 -12.61 10.98
C ALA A 162 -3.69 -12.12 9.98
N ALA A 163 -3.62 -12.73 8.79
CA ALA A 163 -2.73 -12.31 7.72
C ALA A 163 -3.05 -10.89 7.23
N ALA A 164 -4.34 -10.55 7.02
CA ALA A 164 -4.76 -9.21 6.64
C ALA A 164 -4.40 -8.14 7.70
N ALA A 165 -4.56 -8.45 8.98
CA ALA A 165 -4.14 -7.54 10.05
C ALA A 165 -2.61 -7.39 10.12
N ALA A 166 -1.87 -8.49 9.97
CA ALA A 166 -0.41 -8.50 10.01
C ALA A 166 0.23 -7.83 8.78
N CYS A 167 -0.41 -7.89 7.58
CA CYS A 167 0.10 -7.22 6.40
C CYS A 167 0.21 -5.70 6.59
N ALA A 168 -0.71 -5.09 7.34
CA ALA A 168 -0.69 -3.67 7.65
C ALA A 168 0.55 -3.27 8.47
N ILE A 169 1.05 -4.15 9.35
CA ILE A 169 2.31 -3.94 10.09
C ILE A 169 3.50 -3.96 9.11
N GLY A 170 3.51 -4.91 8.19
CA GLY A 170 4.51 -4.99 7.12
C GLY A 170 4.54 -3.73 6.27
N PHE A 171 3.38 -3.25 5.86
CA PHE A 171 3.28 -1.99 5.09
C PHE A 171 3.70 -0.77 5.92
N ALA A 172 3.39 -0.72 7.22
CA ALA A 172 3.83 0.35 8.09
C ALA A 172 5.38 0.42 8.17
N GLY A 173 6.06 -0.71 8.36
CA GLY A 173 7.51 -0.79 8.29
C GLY A 173 8.05 -0.31 6.93
N THR A 174 7.40 -0.73 5.84
CA THR A 174 7.72 -0.29 4.47
C THR A 174 7.65 1.23 4.34
N TYR A 175 6.58 1.87 4.82
CA TYR A 175 6.42 3.34 4.79
C TYR A 175 7.48 4.06 5.60
N ILE A 176 7.81 3.58 6.80
CA ILE A 176 8.82 4.18 7.66
C ILE A 176 10.21 4.18 6.99
N PHE A 177 10.62 3.02 6.45
CA PHE A 177 11.91 2.92 5.76
C PHE A 177 11.91 3.64 4.40
N ALA A 178 10.79 3.65 3.67
CA ALA A 178 10.65 4.44 2.45
C ALA A 178 10.86 5.94 2.75
N LYS A 179 10.22 6.48 3.81
CA LYS A 179 10.41 7.86 4.24
C LYS A 179 11.88 8.20 4.56
N ARG A 180 12.65 7.23 5.10
CA ARG A 180 14.09 7.40 5.30
C ARG A 180 14.85 7.48 3.97
N LEU A 181 14.52 6.60 3.02
CA LEU A 181 15.20 6.52 1.72
C LEU A 181 14.91 7.74 0.85
N THR A 182 13.68 8.25 0.81
CA THR A 182 13.34 9.43 0.00
C THR A 182 14.09 10.72 0.37
N ARG A 183 14.79 10.72 1.52
CA ARG A 183 15.64 11.85 1.90
C ARG A 183 17.01 11.87 1.19
N THR A 184 17.45 10.74 0.66
CA THR A 184 18.82 10.57 0.12
C THR A 184 18.86 9.84 -1.21
N GLU A 185 17.81 9.11 -1.57
CA GLU A 185 17.76 8.26 -2.76
C GLU A 185 16.71 8.77 -3.75
N SER A 186 16.98 8.61 -5.04
CA SER A 186 15.98 8.91 -6.08
C SER A 186 14.87 7.87 -6.09
N LEU A 187 13.70 8.24 -6.64
CA LEU A 187 12.60 7.30 -6.82
C LEU A 187 13.01 6.11 -7.71
N ALA A 188 13.81 6.35 -8.75
CA ALA A 188 14.32 5.31 -9.62
C ALA A 188 15.18 4.29 -8.85
N CYS A 189 16.08 4.76 -7.98
CA CYS A 189 16.90 3.92 -7.11
C CYS A 189 16.02 3.09 -6.16
N ILE A 190 15.05 3.70 -5.50
CA ILE A 190 14.15 3.01 -4.56
C ILE A 190 13.35 1.91 -5.27
N LEU A 191 12.79 2.19 -6.45
CA LEU A 191 12.01 1.22 -7.23
C LEU A 191 12.90 0.10 -7.80
N PHE A 192 14.12 0.42 -8.23
CA PHE A 192 15.07 -0.58 -8.69
C PHE A 192 15.42 -1.58 -7.58
N TYR A 193 15.89 -1.11 -6.43
CA TYR A 193 16.19 -2.01 -5.30
C TYR A 193 14.96 -2.75 -4.79
N MET A 194 13.77 -2.15 -4.88
CA MET A 194 12.55 -2.85 -4.57
C MET A 194 12.35 -4.05 -5.49
N THR A 195 12.36 -3.85 -6.79
CA THR A 195 12.09 -4.92 -7.76
C THR A 195 13.16 -6.00 -7.73
N VAL A 196 14.45 -5.63 -7.64
CA VAL A 196 15.57 -6.59 -7.53
C VAL A 196 15.45 -7.43 -6.26
N MET A 197 15.31 -6.80 -5.09
CA MET A 197 15.26 -7.53 -3.81
C MET A 197 14.01 -8.40 -3.70
N GLN A 198 12.85 -7.91 -4.18
CA GLN A 198 11.62 -8.70 -4.21
C GLN A 198 11.75 -9.91 -5.15
N ALA A 199 12.42 -9.76 -6.30
CA ALA A 199 12.69 -10.86 -7.21
C ALA A 199 13.60 -11.91 -6.55
N VAL A 200 14.65 -11.47 -5.85
CA VAL A 200 15.58 -12.37 -5.12
C VAL A 200 14.84 -13.08 -3.99
N PHE A 201 14.07 -12.38 -3.17
CA PHE A 201 13.31 -12.99 -2.07
C PHE A 201 12.25 -13.96 -2.62
N GLY A 202 11.53 -13.57 -3.67
CA GLY A 202 10.56 -14.43 -4.34
C GLY A 202 11.20 -15.70 -4.86
N LEU A 203 12.35 -15.58 -5.55
CA LEU A 203 13.08 -16.73 -6.08
C LEU A 203 13.56 -17.68 -4.96
N ILE A 204 14.09 -17.13 -3.85
CA ILE A 204 14.53 -17.94 -2.71
C ILE A 204 13.35 -18.66 -2.05
N CYS A 205 12.24 -17.94 -1.82
CA CYS A 205 11.08 -18.49 -1.12
C CYS A 205 10.29 -19.47 -2.00
N ALA A 206 10.05 -19.13 -3.28
CA ALA A 206 9.35 -20.00 -4.23
C ALA A 206 10.17 -21.24 -4.59
N GLY A 207 11.51 -21.15 -4.60
CA GLY A 207 12.39 -22.27 -4.88
C GLY A 207 12.82 -23.10 -3.67
N PHE A 208 12.28 -22.79 -2.46
CA PHE A 208 12.72 -23.44 -1.22
C PHE A 208 12.37 -24.93 -1.18
N ASP A 209 11.24 -25.31 -1.74
CA ASP A 209 10.78 -26.70 -1.84
C ASP A 209 11.27 -27.41 -3.11
N GLY A 210 11.97 -26.69 -4.01
CA GLY A 210 12.52 -27.20 -5.26
C GLY A 210 11.49 -27.27 -6.40
N ASP A 211 10.26 -26.76 -6.19
CA ASP A 211 9.20 -26.72 -7.19
C ASP A 211 8.75 -25.27 -7.42
N ILE A 212 9.01 -24.74 -8.61
CA ILE A 212 8.52 -23.42 -9.03
C ILE A 212 7.54 -23.65 -10.18
N ALA A 213 6.25 -23.45 -9.90
CA ALA A 213 5.22 -23.55 -10.92
C ALA A 213 5.42 -22.45 -11.98
N LEU A 214 5.38 -22.82 -13.25
CA LEU A 214 5.42 -21.85 -14.35
C LEU A 214 4.00 -21.39 -14.65
N PRO A 215 3.78 -20.08 -14.82
CA PRO A 215 2.46 -19.54 -15.12
C PRO A 215 1.94 -20.06 -16.45
N SER A 216 0.71 -20.50 -16.48
CA SER A 216 0.03 -20.84 -17.72
C SER A 216 -0.18 -19.61 -18.61
N ALA A 217 -0.53 -19.85 -19.89
CA ALA A 217 -0.91 -18.78 -20.80
C ALA A 217 -2.14 -17.98 -20.31
N GLN A 218 -2.96 -18.55 -19.43
CA GLN A 218 -4.11 -17.88 -18.82
C GLN A 218 -3.72 -16.99 -17.64
N SER A 219 -2.74 -17.41 -16.83
CA SER A 219 -2.26 -16.68 -15.65
C SER A 219 -1.24 -15.58 -16.00
N LEU A 220 -0.48 -15.75 -17.08
CA LEU A 220 0.57 -14.81 -17.48
C LEU A 220 0.07 -13.36 -17.67
N PRO A 221 -1.07 -13.07 -18.34
CA PRO A 221 -1.59 -11.70 -18.46
C PRO A 221 -1.92 -11.07 -17.11
N TRP A 222 -2.42 -11.86 -16.17
CA TRP A 222 -2.74 -11.39 -14.82
C TRP A 222 -1.47 -11.06 -14.01
N LEU A 223 -0.42 -11.87 -14.13
CA LEU A 223 0.89 -11.57 -13.52
C LEU A 223 1.50 -10.28 -14.05
N VAL A 224 1.45 -10.08 -15.37
CA VAL A 224 1.88 -8.82 -16.00
C VAL A 224 1.05 -7.65 -15.48
N ALA A 225 -0.27 -7.83 -15.38
CA ALA A 225 -1.17 -6.82 -14.81
C ALA A 225 -0.80 -6.49 -13.35
N ILE A 226 -0.54 -7.49 -12.50
CA ILE A 226 -0.10 -7.28 -11.11
C ILE A 226 1.19 -6.44 -11.05
N GLY A 227 2.19 -6.77 -11.87
CA GLY A 227 3.46 -6.05 -11.91
C GLY A 227 3.29 -4.58 -12.35
N ILE A 228 2.54 -4.35 -13.44
CA ILE A 228 2.27 -3.01 -13.96
C ILE A 228 1.40 -2.21 -12.98
N CYS A 229 0.33 -2.80 -12.45
CA CYS A 229 -0.57 -2.13 -11.52
C CYS A 229 0.15 -1.72 -10.24
N GLY A 230 1.03 -2.56 -9.70
CA GLY A 230 1.83 -2.22 -8.54
C GLY A 230 2.70 -0.97 -8.76
N LEU A 231 3.42 -0.91 -9.89
CA LEU A 231 4.23 0.26 -10.25
C LEU A 231 3.36 1.50 -10.52
N THR A 232 2.27 1.34 -11.27
CA THR A 232 1.35 2.44 -11.61
C THR A 232 0.71 3.03 -10.36
N ALA A 233 0.27 2.20 -9.41
CA ALA A 233 -0.30 2.66 -8.15
C ALA A 233 0.71 3.50 -7.36
N HIS A 234 1.95 3.04 -7.20
CA HIS A 234 2.99 3.80 -6.51
C HIS A 234 3.35 5.10 -7.24
N PHE A 235 3.42 5.08 -8.57
CA PHE A 235 3.62 6.29 -9.37
C PHE A 235 2.48 7.29 -9.16
N CYS A 236 1.22 6.84 -9.23
CA CYS A 236 0.03 7.68 -9.06
C CYS A 236 -0.01 8.32 -7.66
N ILE A 237 0.20 7.56 -6.59
CA ILE A 237 0.22 8.09 -5.23
C ILE A 237 1.32 9.14 -5.07
N THR A 238 2.53 8.84 -5.52
CA THR A 238 3.65 9.77 -5.42
C THR A 238 3.39 11.05 -6.20
N SER A 239 2.84 10.93 -7.41
CA SER A 239 2.46 12.08 -8.24
C SER A 239 1.35 12.91 -7.60
N ALA A 240 0.33 12.28 -7.01
CA ALA A 240 -0.73 12.98 -6.30
C ALA A 240 -0.18 13.78 -5.11
N LEU A 241 0.70 13.17 -4.31
CA LEU A 241 1.34 13.81 -3.15
C LEU A 241 2.30 14.95 -3.54
N SER A 242 2.84 14.95 -4.75
CA SER A 242 3.65 16.07 -5.25
C SER A 242 2.80 17.28 -5.69
N LEU A 243 1.51 17.08 -5.97
CA LEU A 243 0.58 18.10 -6.48
C LEU A 243 -0.33 18.68 -5.40
N ALA A 244 -0.62 17.91 -4.34
CA ALA A 244 -1.55 18.30 -3.29
C ALA A 244 -1.12 17.76 -1.92
N PRO A 245 -1.52 18.44 -0.83
CA PRO A 245 -1.25 17.98 0.53
C PRO A 245 -1.83 16.58 0.80
N ALA A 246 -1.15 15.81 1.64
CA ALA A 246 -1.61 14.47 2.04
C ALA A 246 -3.02 14.48 2.66
N THR A 247 -3.43 15.59 3.29
CA THR A 247 -4.78 15.81 3.82
C THR A 247 -5.89 15.78 2.78
N LEU A 248 -5.59 16.11 1.52
CA LEU A 248 -6.53 16.04 0.40
C LEU A 248 -6.40 14.70 -0.36
N VAL A 249 -5.19 14.14 -0.42
CA VAL A 249 -4.91 12.90 -1.17
C VAL A 249 -5.40 11.66 -0.42
N SER A 250 -5.11 11.56 0.89
CA SER A 250 -5.45 10.37 1.69
C SER A 250 -6.94 10.02 1.73
N PRO A 251 -7.89 10.98 1.83
CA PRO A 251 -9.31 10.65 1.78
C PRO A 251 -9.75 9.97 0.49
N ILE A 252 -9.10 10.28 -0.64
CA ILE A 252 -9.46 9.69 -1.93
C ILE A 252 -9.03 8.22 -1.98
N ASP A 253 -7.94 7.85 -1.32
CA ASP A 253 -7.48 6.46 -1.25
C ASP A 253 -8.49 5.52 -0.58
N PHE A 254 -9.27 6.02 0.38
CA PHE A 254 -10.33 5.25 1.02
C PHE A 254 -11.51 4.91 0.08
N MET A 255 -11.61 5.56 -1.10
CA MET A 255 -12.57 5.14 -2.14
C MET A 255 -12.28 3.73 -2.65
N ARG A 256 -11.09 3.20 -2.42
CA ARG A 256 -10.80 1.78 -2.71
C ARG A 256 -11.76 0.84 -1.99
N LEU A 257 -12.18 1.15 -0.76
CA LEU A 257 -13.05 0.26 0.01
C LEU A 257 -14.41 0.04 -0.64
N PRO A 258 -15.21 1.08 -0.96
CA PRO A 258 -16.47 0.85 -1.67
C PRO A 258 -16.27 0.26 -3.06
N VAL A 259 -15.22 0.64 -3.79
CA VAL A 259 -14.94 0.08 -5.12
C VAL A 259 -14.64 -1.41 -5.02
N ILE A 260 -13.76 -1.83 -4.12
CA ILE A 260 -13.43 -3.25 -3.97
C ILE A 260 -14.60 -4.06 -3.38
N ALA A 261 -15.45 -3.46 -2.54
CA ALA A 261 -16.65 -4.10 -2.03
C ALA A 261 -17.65 -4.38 -3.17
N ILE A 262 -17.84 -3.44 -4.10
CA ILE A 262 -18.66 -3.63 -5.30
C ILE A 262 -18.04 -4.71 -6.19
N VAL A 263 -16.74 -4.69 -6.42
CA VAL A 263 -16.04 -5.72 -7.21
C VAL A 263 -16.18 -7.09 -6.56
N GLY A 264 -15.99 -7.20 -5.24
CA GLY A 264 -16.18 -8.42 -4.47
C GLY A 264 -17.59 -9.00 -4.64
N LEU A 265 -18.61 -8.13 -4.55
CA LEU A 265 -19.99 -8.51 -4.75
C LEU A 265 -20.27 -8.98 -6.18
N LEU A 266 -19.87 -8.20 -7.19
CA LEU A 266 -20.23 -8.46 -8.60
C LEU A 266 -19.40 -9.59 -9.23
N VAL A 267 -18.13 -9.71 -8.89
CA VAL A 267 -17.22 -10.70 -9.50
C VAL A 267 -17.18 -12.01 -8.74
N TYR A 268 -17.25 -11.93 -7.41
CA TYR A 268 -17.05 -13.09 -6.53
C TYR A 268 -18.30 -13.49 -5.72
N GLY A 269 -19.40 -12.71 -5.81
CA GLY A 269 -20.63 -12.96 -5.04
C GLY A 269 -20.42 -12.77 -3.52
N GLU A 270 -19.41 -11.98 -3.10
CA GLU A 270 -19.10 -11.75 -1.70
C GLU A 270 -20.16 -10.88 -1.03
N ALA A 271 -20.70 -11.34 0.10
CA ALA A 271 -21.60 -10.54 0.91
C ALA A 271 -20.83 -9.40 1.60
N VAL A 272 -21.27 -8.16 1.40
CA VAL A 272 -20.64 -7.00 2.03
C VAL A 272 -21.27 -6.77 3.40
N SER A 273 -20.48 -6.97 4.46
CA SER A 273 -20.92 -6.75 5.84
C SER A 273 -20.97 -5.25 6.17
N ILE A 274 -22.06 -4.80 6.80
CA ILE A 274 -22.16 -3.42 7.32
C ILE A 274 -21.04 -3.08 8.31
N TYR A 275 -20.53 -4.06 9.05
CA TYR A 275 -19.45 -3.88 10.01
C TYR A 275 -18.13 -3.48 9.35
N VAL A 276 -17.88 -3.89 8.10
CA VAL A 276 -16.73 -3.44 7.31
C VAL A 276 -16.79 -1.93 7.10
N PHE A 277 -17.96 -1.39 6.73
CA PHE A 277 -18.13 0.05 6.55
C PHE A 277 -18.04 0.83 7.85
N VAL A 278 -18.70 0.35 8.91
CA VAL A 278 -18.66 1.01 10.23
C VAL A 278 -17.24 1.07 10.78
N GLY A 279 -16.53 -0.06 10.75
CA GLY A 279 -15.13 -0.12 11.20
C GLY A 279 -14.21 0.72 10.33
N ALA A 280 -14.38 0.70 9.00
CA ALA A 280 -13.59 1.53 8.09
C ALA A 280 -13.80 3.04 8.33
N ILE A 281 -15.02 3.49 8.58
CA ILE A 281 -15.30 4.89 8.94
C ILE A 281 -14.57 5.28 10.23
N LEU A 282 -14.53 4.39 11.22
CA LEU A 282 -13.83 4.65 12.48
C LEU A 282 -12.30 4.68 12.29
N ILE A 283 -11.74 3.74 11.51
CA ILE A 283 -10.32 3.72 11.15
C ILE A 283 -9.94 4.99 10.37
N PHE A 284 -10.78 5.37 9.40
CA PHE A 284 -10.61 6.60 8.64
C PHE A 284 -10.65 7.84 9.55
N GLY A 285 -11.65 7.94 10.43
CA GLY A 285 -11.77 9.05 11.39
C GLY A 285 -10.55 9.16 12.30
N ALA A 286 -10.02 8.02 12.78
CA ALA A 286 -8.81 7.96 13.59
C ALA A 286 -7.58 8.47 12.83
N ASN A 287 -7.39 8.02 11.58
CA ASN A 287 -6.30 8.47 10.71
C ASN A 287 -6.42 9.98 10.41
N TYR A 288 -7.62 10.45 10.11
CA TYR A 288 -7.88 11.86 9.85
C TYR A 288 -7.60 12.75 11.08
N LEU A 289 -8.05 12.35 12.27
CA LEU A 289 -7.78 13.05 13.54
C LEU A 289 -6.29 13.18 13.80
N ASN A 290 -5.53 12.08 13.59
CA ASN A 290 -4.08 12.11 13.73
C ASN A 290 -3.45 13.11 12.76
N LEU A 291 -3.77 13.03 11.48
CA LEU A 291 -3.23 13.91 10.44
C LEU A 291 -3.55 15.38 10.73
N TRP A 292 -4.81 15.69 11.06
CA TRP A 292 -5.25 17.03 11.41
C TRP A 292 -4.52 17.62 12.63
N SER A 293 -4.24 16.79 13.65
CA SER A 293 -3.51 17.22 14.84
C SER A 293 -2.03 17.53 14.54
N GLU A 294 -1.43 16.84 13.58
CA GLU A 294 -0.03 17.10 13.17
C GLU A 294 0.08 18.36 12.31
N THR A 295 -0.87 18.61 11.41
CA THR A 295 -0.87 19.81 10.55
C THR A 295 -1.12 21.12 11.30
N ARG A 296 -1.74 21.07 12.49
CA ARG A 296 -1.92 22.27 13.34
C ARG A 296 -0.71 22.64 14.19
N LYS A 297 0.32 21.76 14.26
CA LYS A 297 1.52 22.00 15.04
C LYS A 297 2.71 22.50 14.21
N SER A 298 2.59 22.39 12.89
CA SER A 298 3.54 22.97 11.90
C SER A 298 3.07 24.37 11.50
#